data_c2a43b3b3a39fe990d0cc4fe25be196a
#
_entry.id   c2a43b3b3a39fe990d0cc4fe25be196a
#
_cell.length_a   1.000
_cell.length_b   1.000
_cell.length_c   1.000
_cell.angle_alpha   90.00
_cell.angle_beta   90.00
_cell.angle_gamma   90.00
#
_symmetry.space_group_name_H-M   'P 1'
#
loop_
_entity.id
_entity.type
_entity.pdbx_description
1 polymer ?
#
loop_
_entity_poly.entity_id
_entity_poly.type
_entity_poly.pdbx_seq_one_letter_code
_entity_poly.pdbx_strand_id
1 'polypeptide(L)'
;LKGLRAERHAMEFETIETYMTFDELGGIKEILPRTRNDAHKLIEECMLLANVAAAEYCLEHDIPMLYRVHEAPEFSRIQKVRDFVKLLGWPFPEQPTQADYQRVIEATKDRLDAPSIHAVLLRSMMQAYYGAKNVGHYGLAYEAYTHFTSPIRRYPDLLLHRAIKSYLNKKIYPLSGAALDDAGEHFSQTERRADEASRSVTTWLKCHYMQQHLGDEFT
;
A
#
# COMPACT_ATOMS: atom_id res chain seq x y z
N LEU A 1 17.43 -7.42 -5.26
CA LEU A 1 16.08 -6.86 -5.16
C LEU A 1 16.09 -5.51 -4.43
N LYS A 2 16.72 -5.42 -3.25
CA LYS A 2 16.79 -4.16 -2.47
C LYS A 2 17.47 -3.02 -3.26
N GLY A 3 18.54 -3.30 -4.02
CA GLY A 3 19.20 -2.32 -4.91
C GLY A 3 18.27 -1.83 -6.01
N LEU A 4 17.56 -2.74 -6.70
CA LEU A 4 16.59 -2.41 -7.75
C LEU A 4 15.42 -1.56 -7.23
N ARG A 5 14.99 -1.75 -5.96
CA ARG A 5 13.99 -0.91 -5.33
C ARG A 5 14.48 0.53 -5.16
N ALA A 6 15.73 0.69 -4.71
CA ALA A 6 16.35 2.01 -4.56
C ALA A 6 16.54 2.71 -5.91
N GLU A 7 16.96 2.00 -6.95
CA GLU A 7 17.11 2.52 -8.31
C GLU A 7 15.79 3.02 -8.91
N ARG A 8 14.66 2.35 -8.59
CA ARG A 8 13.31 2.78 -9.00
C ARG A 8 12.79 3.96 -8.20
N HIS A 9 13.45 4.35 -7.11
CA HIS A 9 12.94 5.35 -6.16
C HIS A 9 11.57 5.00 -5.57
N ALA A 10 11.28 3.72 -5.36
CA ALA A 10 10.07 3.30 -4.68
C ALA A 10 10.03 3.89 -3.28
N MET A 11 8.93 4.56 -2.92
CA MET A 11 8.80 5.22 -1.62
C MET A 11 8.73 4.19 -0.49
N GLU A 12 9.55 4.37 0.55
CA GLU A 12 9.55 3.52 1.72
C GLU A 12 9.23 4.33 2.98
N PHE A 13 7.98 4.26 3.40
CA PHE A 13 7.55 4.88 4.65
C PHE A 13 7.73 3.89 5.80
N GLU A 14 8.51 4.27 6.80
CA GLU A 14 8.58 3.51 8.04
C GLU A 14 7.38 3.86 8.90
N THR A 15 6.45 2.93 9.01
CA THR A 15 5.28 3.03 9.90
C THR A 15 5.43 2.02 11.03
N ILE A 16 5.18 2.46 12.26
CA ILE A 16 5.14 1.57 13.40
C ILE A 16 3.78 0.90 13.45
N GLU A 17 3.72 -0.36 13.01
CA GLU A 17 2.56 -1.21 13.22
C GLU A 17 2.59 -1.75 14.65
N THR A 18 1.43 -1.91 15.25
CA THR A 18 1.30 -2.53 16.59
C THR A 18 0.45 -3.79 16.49
N TYR A 19 0.74 -4.76 17.36
CA TYR A 19 -0.12 -5.91 17.59
C TYR A 19 -0.47 -6.02 19.08
N MET A 20 -1.58 -6.68 19.36
CA MET A 20 -2.08 -6.86 20.72
C MET A 20 -1.90 -8.31 21.13
N THR A 21 -1.45 -8.52 22.36
CA THR A 21 -1.48 -9.83 23.02
C THR A 21 -2.70 -9.87 23.95
N PHE A 22 -3.30 -11.03 24.08
CA PHE A 22 -4.49 -11.23 24.90
C PHE A 22 -4.18 -12.18 26.05
N ASP A 23 -4.85 -11.97 27.18
CA ASP A 23 -4.84 -12.88 28.32
C ASP A 23 -5.78 -14.06 28.13
N GLU A 24 -5.84 -14.97 29.11
CA GLU A 24 -6.69 -16.17 29.06
C GLU A 24 -8.20 -15.84 29.10
N LEU A 25 -8.57 -14.65 29.54
CA LEU A 25 -9.96 -14.17 29.61
C LEU A 25 -10.36 -13.35 28.38
N GLY A 26 -9.42 -13.16 27.43
CA GLY A 26 -9.64 -12.36 26.22
C GLY A 26 -9.47 -10.86 26.41
N GLY A 27 -8.94 -10.41 27.55
CA GLY A 27 -8.52 -9.03 27.81
C GLY A 27 -7.21 -8.70 27.09
N ILE A 28 -6.98 -7.43 26.77
CA ILE A 28 -5.70 -6.99 26.18
C ILE A 28 -4.65 -6.98 27.30
N LYS A 29 -3.63 -7.81 27.13
CA LYS A 29 -2.49 -7.87 28.05
C LYS A 29 -1.48 -6.78 27.75
N GLU A 30 -1.09 -6.63 26.48
CA GLU A 30 -0.07 -5.66 26.05
C GLU A 30 -0.30 -5.24 24.61
N ILE A 31 0.13 -4.01 24.28
CA ILE A 31 0.20 -3.49 22.91
C ILE A 31 1.68 -3.32 22.57
N LEU A 32 2.17 -4.09 21.60
CA LEU A 32 3.59 -4.18 21.27
C LEU A 32 3.85 -3.68 19.84
N PRO A 33 5.00 -3.03 19.58
CA PRO A 33 5.39 -2.69 18.22
C PRO A 33 5.76 -3.95 17.43
N ARG A 34 5.36 -3.98 16.17
CA ARG A 34 5.71 -5.05 15.24
C ARG A 34 7.01 -4.70 14.53
N THR A 35 8.08 -5.42 14.84
CA THR A 35 9.37 -5.22 14.16
C THR A 35 9.41 -5.97 12.83
N ARG A 36 9.77 -5.25 11.76
CA ARG A 36 10.06 -5.85 10.44
C ARG A 36 11.55 -6.23 10.40
N ASN A 37 11.83 -7.47 10.01
CA ASN A 37 13.20 -7.95 9.80
C ASN A 37 13.51 -8.15 8.31
N ASP A 38 14.76 -8.48 7.99
CA ASP A 38 15.20 -8.66 6.60
C ASP A 38 14.49 -9.82 5.89
N ALA A 39 14.06 -10.86 6.59
CA ALA A 39 13.28 -11.95 6.01
C ALA A 39 11.89 -11.47 5.55
N HIS A 40 11.22 -10.63 6.33
CA HIS A 40 9.96 -10.01 5.90
C HIS A 40 10.17 -9.14 4.65
N LYS A 41 11.23 -8.33 4.63
CA LYS A 41 11.58 -7.48 3.47
C LYS A 41 11.89 -8.33 2.23
N LEU A 42 12.59 -9.45 2.38
CA LEU A 42 12.88 -10.36 1.28
C LEU A 42 11.60 -10.94 0.67
N ILE A 43 10.70 -11.47 1.51
CA ILE A 43 9.42 -12.03 1.03
C ILE A 43 8.57 -10.94 0.35
N GLU A 44 8.51 -9.73 0.92
CA GLU A 44 7.82 -8.59 0.30
C GLU A 44 8.35 -8.31 -1.12
N GLU A 45 9.68 -8.23 -1.31
CA GLU A 45 10.28 -8.00 -2.62
C GLU A 45 9.99 -9.15 -3.60
N CYS A 46 10.00 -10.40 -3.14
CA CYS A 46 9.60 -11.55 -3.97
C CYS A 46 8.13 -11.48 -4.40
N MET A 47 7.25 -11.05 -3.49
CA MET A 47 5.82 -10.86 -3.79
C MET A 47 5.61 -9.72 -4.79
N LEU A 48 6.31 -8.60 -4.63
CA LEU A 48 6.26 -7.48 -5.57
C LEU A 48 6.72 -7.91 -6.96
N LEU A 49 7.84 -8.62 -7.06
CA LEU A 49 8.36 -9.14 -8.31
C LEU A 49 7.37 -10.09 -9.00
N ALA A 50 6.76 -11.01 -8.27
CA ALA A 50 5.76 -11.93 -8.81
C ALA A 50 4.51 -11.19 -9.31
N ASN A 51 4.06 -10.14 -8.59
CA ASN A 51 2.94 -9.29 -8.98
C ASN A 51 3.24 -8.53 -10.28
N VAL A 52 4.45 -7.97 -10.41
CA VAL A 52 4.90 -7.27 -11.63
C VAL A 52 5.00 -8.23 -12.81
N ALA A 53 5.68 -9.38 -12.62
CA ALA A 53 5.82 -10.39 -13.68
C ALA A 53 4.45 -10.89 -14.18
N ALA A 54 3.48 -11.06 -13.28
CA ALA A 54 2.11 -11.42 -13.67
C ALA A 54 1.42 -10.31 -14.48
N ALA A 55 1.63 -9.03 -14.12
CA ALA A 55 1.09 -7.90 -14.86
C ALA A 55 1.71 -7.80 -16.26
N GLU A 56 3.03 -7.91 -16.37
CA GLU A 56 3.77 -7.88 -17.63
C GLU A 56 3.35 -9.03 -18.55
N TYR A 57 3.27 -10.25 -18.00
CA TYR A 57 2.79 -11.42 -18.75
C TYR A 57 1.39 -11.21 -19.32
N CYS A 58 0.47 -10.66 -18.53
CA CYS A 58 -0.88 -10.42 -19.00
C CYS A 58 -0.94 -9.31 -20.08
N LEU A 59 -0.10 -8.27 -19.97
CA LEU A 59 0.03 -7.23 -20.98
C LEU A 59 0.59 -7.79 -22.30
N GLU A 60 1.64 -8.60 -22.25
CA GLU A 60 2.27 -9.21 -23.43
C GLU A 60 1.32 -10.12 -24.20
N HIS A 61 0.36 -10.72 -23.50
CA HIS A 61 -0.56 -11.71 -24.08
C HIS A 61 -2.01 -11.22 -24.19
N ASP A 62 -2.26 -9.92 -24.00
CA ASP A 62 -3.61 -9.31 -24.05
C ASP A 62 -4.63 -10.03 -23.13
N ILE A 63 -4.18 -10.53 -21.98
CA ILE A 63 -5.05 -11.19 -20.99
C ILE A 63 -5.79 -10.12 -20.18
N PRO A 64 -7.14 -10.12 -20.19
CA PRO A 64 -7.92 -9.17 -19.40
C PRO A 64 -7.65 -9.35 -17.89
N MET A 65 -7.30 -8.27 -17.21
CA MET A 65 -7.02 -8.29 -15.77
C MET A 65 -7.40 -6.99 -15.07
N LEU A 66 -7.44 -7.03 -13.75
CA LEU A 66 -7.48 -5.85 -12.91
C LEU A 66 -6.07 -5.44 -12.50
N TYR A 67 -5.71 -4.20 -12.79
CA TYR A 67 -4.50 -3.58 -12.26
C TYR A 67 -4.74 -3.11 -10.83
N ARG A 68 -3.71 -3.10 -10.02
CA ARG A 68 -3.65 -2.34 -8.77
C ARG A 68 -3.09 -0.96 -9.09
N VAL A 69 -3.98 -0.01 -9.28
CA VAL A 69 -3.65 1.35 -9.69
C VAL A 69 -3.37 2.22 -8.47
N HIS A 70 -2.31 3.01 -8.54
CA HIS A 70 -2.02 4.07 -7.58
C HIS A 70 -1.60 5.32 -8.35
N GLU A 71 -2.50 6.28 -8.44
CA GLU A 71 -2.27 7.52 -9.16
C GLU A 71 -1.29 8.44 -8.42
N ALA A 72 -0.67 9.36 -9.17
CA ALA A 72 0.12 10.42 -8.59
C ALA A 72 -0.75 11.34 -7.71
N PRO A 73 -0.16 11.98 -6.69
CA PRO A 73 -0.90 12.91 -5.85
C PRO A 73 -1.51 14.07 -6.64
N GLU A 74 -2.71 14.51 -6.26
CA GLU A 74 -3.34 15.69 -6.83
C GLU A 74 -2.54 16.97 -6.53
N PHE A 75 -2.60 17.94 -7.44
CA PHE A 75 -1.88 19.21 -7.32
C PHE A 75 -2.12 19.92 -5.98
N SER A 76 -3.36 19.94 -5.49
CA SER A 76 -3.73 20.54 -4.21
C SER A 76 -3.03 19.90 -3.01
N ARG A 77 -2.80 18.58 -3.07
CA ARG A 77 -2.08 17.81 -2.06
C ARG A 77 -0.58 18.05 -2.15
N ILE A 78 -0.04 18.14 -3.38
CA ILE A 78 1.36 18.47 -3.63
C ILE A 78 1.70 19.85 -3.06
N GLN A 79 0.84 20.85 -3.25
CA GLN A 79 1.07 22.18 -2.69
C GLN A 79 1.18 22.15 -1.16
N LYS A 80 0.29 21.43 -0.46
CA LYS A 80 0.37 21.30 1.00
C LYS A 80 1.68 20.66 1.47
N VAL A 81 2.14 19.61 0.78
CA VAL A 81 3.44 18.99 1.06
C VAL A 81 4.57 19.97 0.83
N ARG A 82 4.56 20.68 -0.31
CA ARG A 82 5.57 21.67 -0.66
C ARG A 82 5.69 22.76 0.39
N ASP A 83 4.57 23.32 0.83
CA ASP A 83 4.55 24.36 1.86
C ASP A 83 5.10 23.81 3.18
N PHE A 84 4.71 22.60 3.55
CA PHE A 84 5.21 21.94 4.75
C PHE A 84 6.74 21.67 4.66
N VAL A 85 7.22 21.11 3.56
CA VAL A 85 8.65 20.78 3.35
C VAL A 85 9.52 22.04 3.31
N LYS A 86 8.99 23.16 2.77
CA LYS A 86 9.65 24.47 2.81
C LYS A 86 9.86 24.98 4.24
N LEU A 87 8.89 24.76 5.14
CA LEU A 87 9.04 25.12 6.56
C LEU A 87 10.18 24.35 7.23
N LEU A 88 10.50 23.16 6.73
CA LEU A 88 11.63 22.35 7.18
C LEU A 88 12.98 22.80 6.55
N GLY A 89 12.95 23.80 5.66
CA GLY A 89 14.13 24.34 4.98
C GLY A 89 14.59 23.56 3.74
N TRP A 90 13.74 22.67 3.18
CA TRP A 90 14.12 21.87 2.02
C TRP A 90 13.38 22.28 0.74
N PRO A 91 14.09 22.22 -0.42
CA PRO A 91 13.44 22.46 -1.70
C PRO A 91 12.51 21.27 -2.06
N PHE A 92 11.34 21.60 -2.60
CA PHE A 92 10.40 20.60 -3.12
C PHE A 92 9.79 21.13 -4.42
N PRO A 93 9.85 20.39 -5.54
CA PRO A 93 9.41 20.88 -6.84
C PRO A 93 7.88 21.02 -6.93
N GLU A 94 7.40 21.71 -7.98
CA GLU A 94 5.96 21.85 -8.25
C GLU A 94 5.34 20.56 -8.76
N GLN A 95 6.12 19.78 -9.49
CA GLN A 95 5.74 18.46 -9.99
C GLN A 95 6.75 17.43 -9.45
N PRO A 96 6.55 16.95 -8.21
CA PRO A 96 7.48 16.03 -7.59
C PRO A 96 7.37 14.63 -8.19
N THR A 97 8.52 14.02 -8.36
CA THR A 97 8.66 12.60 -8.68
C THR A 97 8.73 11.76 -7.41
N GLN A 98 8.67 10.44 -7.54
CA GLN A 98 8.90 9.52 -6.42
C GLN A 98 10.27 9.76 -5.77
N ALA A 99 11.29 10.09 -6.56
CA ALA A 99 12.65 10.41 -6.09
C ALA A 99 12.67 11.64 -5.15
N ASP A 100 11.82 12.64 -5.41
CA ASP A 100 11.74 13.82 -4.56
C ASP A 100 11.12 13.49 -3.20
N TYR A 101 10.07 12.67 -3.16
CA TYR A 101 9.50 12.14 -1.92
C TYR A 101 10.51 11.29 -1.15
N GLN A 102 11.17 10.34 -1.84
CA GLN A 102 12.17 9.47 -1.22
C GLN A 102 13.34 10.25 -0.64
N ARG A 103 13.78 11.34 -1.31
CA ARG A 103 14.84 12.23 -0.78
C ARG A 103 14.42 12.88 0.55
N VAL A 104 13.18 13.34 0.68
CA VAL A 104 12.69 13.92 1.93
C VAL A 104 12.58 12.83 3.01
N ILE A 105 12.07 11.65 2.69
CA ILE A 105 11.98 10.52 3.62
C ILE A 105 13.36 10.16 4.16
N GLU A 106 14.35 9.99 3.27
CA GLU A 106 15.72 9.61 3.65
C GLU A 106 16.42 10.71 4.47
N ALA A 107 16.24 11.97 4.10
CA ALA A 107 16.83 13.09 4.82
C ALA A 107 16.24 13.30 6.23
N THR A 108 15.07 12.73 6.49
CA THR A 108 14.36 12.90 7.77
C THR A 108 14.35 11.67 8.66
N LYS A 109 14.79 10.51 8.20
CA LYS A 109 14.65 9.22 8.88
C LYS A 109 15.19 9.20 10.32
N ASP A 110 16.27 9.91 10.58
CA ASP A 110 16.95 9.93 11.89
C ASP A 110 16.48 11.07 12.81
N ARG A 111 15.43 11.82 12.40
CA ARG A 111 14.88 12.91 13.21
C ARG A 111 13.84 12.40 14.19
N LEU A 112 13.72 13.06 15.34
CA LEU A 112 12.66 12.74 16.33
C LEU A 112 11.25 12.98 15.79
N ASP A 113 11.08 13.94 14.87
CA ASP A 113 9.80 14.27 14.23
C ASP A 113 9.56 13.50 12.90
N ALA A 114 10.44 12.56 12.52
CA ALA A 114 10.32 11.76 11.30
C ALA A 114 8.93 11.11 11.13
N PRO A 115 8.31 10.49 12.15
CA PRO A 115 6.98 9.89 11.99
C PRO A 115 5.91 10.91 11.59
N SER A 116 5.98 12.14 12.11
CA SER A 116 5.04 13.23 11.77
C SER A 116 5.25 13.71 10.33
N ILE A 117 6.51 13.88 9.92
CA ILE A 117 6.88 14.27 8.55
C ILE A 117 6.40 13.20 7.56
N HIS A 118 6.72 11.94 7.81
CA HIS A 118 6.31 10.82 6.96
C HIS A 118 4.79 10.69 6.88
N ALA A 119 4.07 10.96 7.98
CA ALA A 119 2.61 10.97 7.97
C ALA A 119 2.02 12.07 7.06
N VAL A 120 2.62 13.26 7.00
CA VAL A 120 2.20 14.34 6.08
C VAL A 120 2.42 13.92 4.64
N LEU A 121 3.60 13.36 4.32
CA LEU A 121 3.90 12.86 2.98
C LEU A 121 2.93 11.73 2.58
N LEU A 122 2.70 10.77 3.45
CA LEU A 122 1.80 9.64 3.20
C LEU A 122 0.35 10.08 2.99
N ARG A 123 -0.14 11.06 3.76
CA ARG A 123 -1.50 11.61 3.62
C ARG A 123 -1.72 12.35 2.29
N SER A 124 -0.66 12.79 1.63
CA SER A 124 -0.76 13.40 0.31
C SER A 124 -1.00 12.38 -0.80
N MET A 125 -0.64 11.12 -0.58
CA MET A 125 -0.80 10.06 -1.58
C MET A 125 -2.27 9.79 -1.87
N MET A 126 -2.52 9.35 -3.10
CA MET A 126 -3.83 8.83 -3.49
C MET A 126 -4.04 7.44 -2.92
N GLN A 127 -5.27 7.03 -2.78
CA GLN A 127 -5.58 5.66 -2.38
C GLN A 127 -5.51 4.75 -3.60
N ALA A 128 -4.82 3.61 -3.46
CA ALA A 128 -4.79 2.62 -4.52
C ALA A 128 -6.16 1.93 -4.68
N TYR A 129 -6.49 1.56 -5.92
CA TYR A 129 -7.75 0.90 -6.28
C TYR A 129 -7.52 -0.19 -7.33
N TYR A 130 -8.56 -0.99 -7.61
CA TYR A 130 -8.56 -1.94 -8.72
C TYR A 130 -9.26 -1.33 -9.94
N GLY A 131 -8.62 -1.40 -11.11
CA GLY A 131 -9.18 -0.89 -12.36
C GLY A 131 -8.73 -1.71 -13.55
N ALA A 132 -9.54 -1.78 -14.59
CA ALA A 132 -9.20 -2.46 -15.84
C ALA A 132 -8.21 -1.67 -16.70
N LYS A 133 -8.12 -0.36 -16.48
CA LYS A 133 -7.16 0.52 -17.18
C LYS A 133 -5.83 0.58 -16.44
N ASN A 134 -4.73 0.35 -17.14
CA ASN A 134 -3.39 0.56 -16.59
C ASN A 134 -3.08 2.06 -16.48
N VAL A 135 -2.82 2.54 -15.27
CA VAL A 135 -2.34 3.90 -14.99
C VAL A 135 -1.00 3.85 -14.26
N GLY A 136 -0.51 2.65 -13.95
CA GLY A 136 0.70 2.43 -13.17
C GLY A 136 0.47 2.47 -11.65
N HIS A 137 1.56 2.30 -10.93
CA HIS A 137 1.54 2.35 -9.47
C HIS A 137 2.57 3.34 -8.95
N TYR A 138 2.16 4.59 -8.71
CA TYR A 138 3.03 5.69 -8.33
C TYR A 138 3.90 5.38 -7.11
N GLY A 139 3.32 4.91 -6.00
CA GLY A 139 4.06 4.68 -4.76
C GLY A 139 5.13 3.57 -4.84
N LEU A 140 4.94 2.57 -5.71
CA LEU A 140 5.90 1.50 -5.95
C LEU A 140 6.82 1.77 -7.14
N ALA A 141 6.57 2.84 -7.90
CA ALA A 141 7.28 3.19 -9.12
C ALA A 141 7.30 2.06 -10.17
N TYR A 142 6.13 1.44 -10.40
CA TYR A 142 5.91 0.45 -11.45
C TYR A 142 5.00 0.99 -12.54
N GLU A 143 5.34 0.73 -13.80
CA GLU A 143 4.52 1.09 -14.96
C GLU A 143 3.25 0.24 -15.06
N ALA A 144 3.32 -1.02 -14.61
CA ALA A 144 2.18 -1.92 -14.51
C ALA A 144 2.30 -2.76 -13.24
N TYR A 145 1.20 -2.85 -12.51
CA TYR A 145 1.17 -3.61 -11.27
C TYR A 145 -0.20 -4.25 -11.06
N THR A 146 -0.20 -5.49 -10.61
CA THR A 146 -1.43 -6.20 -10.25
C THR A 146 -1.20 -7.01 -8.97
N HIS A 147 -2.27 -7.49 -8.38
CA HIS A 147 -2.20 -8.41 -7.25
C HIS A 147 -2.35 -9.86 -7.76
N PHE A 148 -1.36 -10.68 -7.47
CA PHE A 148 -1.30 -12.09 -7.91
C PHE A 148 -1.03 -13.07 -6.76
N THR A 149 -0.28 -12.64 -5.74
CA THR A 149 0.34 -13.55 -4.76
C THR A 149 -0.56 -14.02 -3.62
N SER A 150 -1.81 -13.53 -3.51
CA SER A 150 -2.69 -13.87 -2.38
C SER A 150 -4.13 -14.26 -2.79
N PRO A 151 -4.32 -15.29 -3.67
CA PRO A 151 -5.65 -15.63 -4.21
C PRO A 151 -6.62 -16.24 -3.17
N ILE A 152 -6.13 -16.67 -2.01
CA ILE A 152 -6.98 -17.23 -0.93
C ILE A 152 -7.76 -16.11 -0.23
N ARG A 153 -7.17 -14.93 -0.07
CA ARG A 153 -7.75 -13.82 0.70
C ARG A 153 -8.13 -12.59 -0.14
N ARG A 154 -7.69 -12.51 -1.41
CA ARG A 154 -8.02 -11.42 -2.32
C ARG A 154 -8.64 -11.97 -3.59
N TYR A 155 -9.88 -11.60 -3.84
CA TYR A 155 -10.60 -12.08 -5.03
C TYR A 155 -10.00 -11.57 -6.36
N PRO A 156 -9.47 -10.33 -6.48
CA PRO A 156 -8.75 -9.89 -7.69
C PRO A 156 -7.59 -10.81 -8.08
N ASP A 157 -6.80 -11.28 -7.10
CA ASP A 157 -5.73 -12.26 -7.35
C ASP A 157 -6.31 -13.57 -7.93
N LEU A 158 -7.41 -14.08 -7.37
CA LEU A 158 -8.06 -15.28 -7.86
C LEU A 158 -8.59 -15.10 -9.28
N LEU A 159 -9.16 -13.93 -9.62
CA LEU A 159 -9.59 -13.62 -10.99
C LEU A 159 -8.42 -13.66 -11.95
N LEU A 160 -7.28 -13.08 -11.57
CA LEU A 160 -6.08 -13.09 -12.38
C LEU A 160 -5.56 -14.51 -12.63
N HIS A 161 -5.51 -15.35 -11.58
CA HIS A 161 -5.16 -16.78 -11.73
C HIS A 161 -6.09 -17.50 -12.71
N ARG A 162 -7.41 -17.21 -12.65
CA ARG A 162 -8.40 -17.79 -13.56
C ARG A 162 -8.23 -17.30 -14.99
N ALA A 163 -7.93 -16.02 -15.19
CA ALA A 163 -7.67 -15.44 -16.51
C ALA A 163 -6.44 -16.07 -17.17
N ILE A 164 -5.31 -16.12 -16.46
CA ILE A 164 -4.08 -16.78 -16.94
C ILE A 164 -4.32 -18.26 -17.23
N LYS A 165 -5.01 -18.97 -16.34
CA LYS A 165 -5.34 -20.39 -16.55
C LYS A 165 -6.25 -20.60 -17.76
N SER A 166 -7.20 -19.71 -18.03
CA SER A 166 -8.05 -19.77 -19.22
C SER A 166 -7.23 -19.58 -20.48
N TYR A 167 -6.33 -18.61 -20.50
CA TYR A 167 -5.41 -18.36 -21.60
C TYR A 167 -4.52 -19.59 -21.90
N LEU A 168 -3.86 -20.14 -20.87
CA LEU A 168 -3.00 -21.34 -21.03
C LEU A 168 -3.76 -22.56 -21.55
N ASN A 169 -5.04 -22.71 -21.19
CA ASN A 169 -5.92 -23.77 -21.67
C ASN A 169 -6.64 -23.42 -22.98
N LYS A 170 -6.29 -22.33 -23.64
CA LYS A 170 -6.91 -21.84 -24.90
C LYS A 170 -8.44 -21.69 -24.77
N LYS A 171 -8.91 -21.24 -23.61
CA LYS A 171 -10.35 -20.98 -23.32
C LYS A 171 -10.58 -19.48 -23.24
N ILE A 172 -11.78 -19.06 -23.63
CA ILE A 172 -12.20 -17.66 -23.46
C ILE A 172 -12.44 -17.39 -21.98
N TYR A 173 -11.84 -16.33 -21.45
CA TYR A 173 -12.15 -15.85 -20.11
C TYR A 173 -13.38 -14.95 -20.17
N PRO A 174 -14.44 -15.23 -19.36
CA PRO A 174 -15.74 -14.58 -19.52
C PRO A 174 -15.80 -13.14 -19.01
N LEU A 175 -14.82 -12.70 -18.23
CA LEU A 175 -14.81 -11.38 -17.61
C LEU A 175 -13.91 -10.42 -18.41
N SER A 176 -14.51 -9.41 -19.06
CA SER A 176 -13.80 -8.39 -19.83
C SER A 176 -14.66 -7.13 -19.98
N GLY A 177 -14.06 -6.04 -20.43
CA GLY A 177 -14.76 -4.76 -20.67
C GLY A 177 -15.46 -4.24 -19.43
N ALA A 178 -16.70 -3.75 -19.57
CA ALA A 178 -17.47 -3.13 -18.49
C ALA A 178 -17.62 -4.03 -17.26
N ALA A 179 -17.77 -5.35 -17.42
CA ALA A 179 -17.88 -6.27 -16.30
C ALA A 179 -16.59 -6.35 -15.46
N LEU A 180 -15.43 -6.11 -16.08
CA LEU A 180 -14.16 -6.03 -15.37
C LEU A 180 -14.02 -4.70 -14.63
N ASP A 181 -14.49 -3.60 -15.20
CA ASP A 181 -14.53 -2.29 -14.54
C ASP A 181 -15.45 -2.30 -13.33
N ASP A 182 -16.66 -2.84 -13.45
CA ASP A 182 -17.62 -3.00 -12.36
C ASP A 182 -17.04 -3.86 -11.22
N ALA A 183 -16.35 -4.95 -11.58
CA ALA A 183 -15.68 -5.81 -10.61
C ALA A 183 -14.56 -5.04 -9.87
N GLY A 184 -13.76 -4.25 -10.58
CA GLY A 184 -12.70 -3.41 -10.00
C GLY A 184 -13.23 -2.41 -8.98
N GLU A 185 -14.32 -1.72 -9.32
CA GLU A 185 -14.99 -0.80 -8.41
C GLU A 185 -15.51 -1.53 -7.16
N HIS A 186 -16.23 -2.64 -7.36
CA HIS A 186 -16.77 -3.44 -6.27
C HIS A 186 -15.68 -3.93 -5.30
N PHE A 187 -14.55 -4.45 -5.82
CA PHE A 187 -13.46 -4.93 -4.97
C PHE A 187 -12.77 -3.80 -4.23
N SER A 188 -12.62 -2.65 -4.85
CA SER A 188 -12.07 -1.46 -4.19
C SER A 188 -12.97 -0.98 -3.05
N GLN A 189 -14.28 -1.00 -3.23
CA GLN A 189 -15.26 -0.64 -2.18
C GLN A 189 -15.25 -1.65 -1.03
N THR A 190 -15.24 -2.96 -1.33
CA THR A 190 -15.24 -4.01 -0.32
C THR A 190 -13.93 -4.06 0.47
N GLU A 191 -12.78 -3.80 -0.17
CA GLU A 191 -11.48 -3.64 0.50
C GLU A 191 -11.52 -2.48 1.49
N ARG A 192 -11.97 -1.28 1.05
CA ARG A 192 -12.08 -0.12 1.94
C ARG A 192 -12.98 -0.38 3.13
N ARG A 193 -14.14 -1.03 2.92
CA ARG A 193 -15.06 -1.40 3.99
C ARG A 193 -14.41 -2.36 4.99
N ALA A 194 -13.66 -3.34 4.53
CA ALA A 194 -12.97 -4.29 5.40
C ALA A 194 -11.86 -3.61 6.21
N ASP A 195 -11.09 -2.71 5.57
CA ASP A 195 -10.04 -1.93 6.25
C ASP A 195 -10.63 -1.00 7.30
N GLU A 196 -11.74 -0.32 7.00
CA GLU A 196 -12.43 0.58 7.95
C GLU A 196 -12.96 -0.21 9.15
N ALA A 197 -13.60 -1.36 8.92
CA ALA A 197 -14.07 -2.22 10.00
C ALA A 197 -12.93 -2.71 10.89
N SER A 198 -11.83 -3.19 10.31
CA SER A 198 -10.65 -3.64 11.05
C SER A 198 -10.01 -2.51 11.86
N ARG A 199 -9.91 -1.32 11.25
CA ARG A 199 -9.36 -0.12 11.91
C ARG A 199 -10.24 0.33 13.07
N SER A 200 -11.56 0.33 12.89
CA SER A 200 -12.52 0.71 13.92
C SER A 200 -12.41 -0.21 15.14
N VAL A 201 -12.36 -1.53 14.92
CA VAL A 201 -12.19 -2.51 16.00
C VAL A 201 -10.84 -2.31 16.71
N THR A 202 -9.77 -2.16 15.95
CA THR A 202 -8.42 -1.93 16.51
C THR A 202 -8.37 -0.66 17.34
N THR A 203 -8.98 0.43 16.87
CA THR A 203 -9.06 1.69 17.59
C THR A 203 -9.88 1.55 18.88
N TRP A 204 -11.04 0.88 18.79
CA TRP A 204 -11.87 0.62 19.97
C TRP A 204 -11.11 -0.19 21.02
N LEU A 205 -10.43 -1.26 20.63
CA LEU A 205 -9.61 -2.08 21.53
C LEU A 205 -8.50 -1.24 22.19
N LYS A 206 -7.79 -0.41 21.43
CA LYS A 206 -6.76 0.49 21.99
C LYS A 206 -7.35 1.47 22.99
N CYS A 207 -8.47 2.09 22.67
CA CYS A 207 -9.14 3.01 23.60
C CYS A 207 -9.59 2.29 24.89
N HIS A 208 -10.12 1.07 24.76
CA HIS A 208 -10.52 0.27 25.92
C HIS A 208 -9.33 -0.07 26.84
N TYR A 209 -8.20 -0.47 26.25
CA TYR A 209 -6.96 -0.71 27.00
C TYR A 209 -6.47 0.56 27.70
N MET A 210 -6.48 1.70 26.99
CA MET A 210 -6.01 2.98 27.54
C MET A 210 -6.88 3.53 28.67
N GLN A 211 -8.15 3.11 28.81
CA GLN A 211 -9.00 3.50 29.93
C GLN A 211 -8.42 3.10 31.30
N GLN A 212 -7.64 2.02 31.34
CA GLN A 212 -6.98 1.54 32.57
C GLN A 212 -5.70 2.34 32.89
N HIS A 213 -5.23 3.16 31.96
CA HIS A 213 -4.00 3.93 32.03
C HIS A 213 -4.22 5.43 32.05
N LEU A 214 -5.41 5.86 32.53
CA LEU A 214 -5.72 7.28 32.64
C LEU A 214 -4.86 7.93 33.73
N GLY A 215 -4.04 8.90 33.33
CA GLY A 215 -3.10 9.60 34.20
C GLY A 215 -1.66 9.07 34.14
N ASP A 216 -1.40 7.98 33.40
CA ASP A 216 -0.05 7.50 33.16
C ASP A 216 0.67 8.39 32.14
N GLU A 217 1.99 8.56 32.30
CA GLU A 217 2.85 9.24 31.34
C GLU A 217 3.47 8.23 30.38
N PHE A 218 3.41 8.51 29.09
CA PHE A 218 3.97 7.65 28.02
C PHE A 218 5.08 8.40 27.29
N THR A 219 6.20 7.71 27.03
CA THR A 219 7.37 8.20 26.31
C THR A 219 7.51 7.53 24.93
#